data_45f5629186fb948eca55cad00e23bb9c
#
_entry.id   45f5629186fb948eca55cad00e23bb9c
#
_cell.length_a   1.000
_cell.length_b   1.000
_cell.length_c   1.000
_cell.angle_alpha   90.00
_cell.angle_beta   90.00
_cell.angle_gamma   90.00
#
_symmetry.space_group_name_H-M   'P 1'
#
loop_
_entity.id
_entity.type
_entity.pdbx_description
1 polymer ?
#
loop_
_entity_poly.entity_id
_entity_poly.type
_entity_poly.pdbx_seq_one_letter_code
_entity_poly.pdbx_strand_id
1 'polypeptide(L)'
;MINYTFSGYENMTTASHLIAGETCKVTGIGNSMTPILKSRQAVICEPVKEDTVLKKKDIVLCKVNGRCYLHLIHGIRDDSFLIGNNHGHMNGWTPRRNVFGKVVEIL
;
A
#
# COMPACT_ATOMS: atom_id res chain seq x y z
N MET A 1 -12.49 -12.93 -3.02
CA MET A 1 -11.67 -11.97 -2.25
C MET A 1 -10.88 -12.72 -1.19
N ILE A 2 -9.60 -12.38 -1.05
CA ILE A 2 -8.70 -13.01 -0.10
C ILE A 2 -8.45 -12.05 1.05
N ASN A 3 -8.40 -12.58 2.28
CA ASN A 3 -8.17 -11.78 3.49
C ASN A 3 -6.74 -11.96 3.98
N TYR A 4 -6.05 -10.84 4.22
CA TYR A 4 -4.70 -10.85 4.76
C TYR A 4 -4.54 -9.85 5.88
N THR A 5 -3.71 -10.20 6.87
CA THR A 5 -3.25 -9.29 7.89
C THR A 5 -1.82 -8.88 7.56
N PHE A 6 -1.57 -7.59 7.62
CA PHE A 6 -0.31 -6.98 7.25
C PHE A 6 0.27 -6.25 8.46
N SER A 7 1.48 -6.59 8.87
CA SER A 7 2.09 -6.08 10.11
C SER A 7 3.20 -5.05 9.88
N GLY A 8 3.23 -4.42 8.72
CA GLY A 8 4.15 -3.30 8.44
C GLY A 8 5.38 -3.66 7.63
N TYR A 9 5.78 -4.91 7.55
CA TYR A 9 6.90 -5.30 6.70
C TYR A 9 6.87 -6.78 6.36
N GLU A 10 7.43 -7.13 5.26
CA GLU A 10 7.74 -8.42 4.66
C GLU A 10 6.62 -9.43 4.44
N ASN A 11 5.36 -9.12 4.60
CA ASN A 11 4.33 -10.10 4.23
C ASN A 11 4.12 -10.10 2.72
N MET A 12 4.96 -10.82 2.01
CA MET A 12 4.94 -10.90 0.55
C MET A 12 3.81 -11.75 0.00
N THR A 13 3.08 -12.48 0.84
CA THR A 13 1.94 -13.30 0.40
C THR A 13 0.84 -12.41 -0.19
N THR A 14 0.48 -11.33 0.49
CA THR A 14 -0.50 -10.36 -0.01
C THR A 14 -0.03 -9.74 -1.32
N ALA A 15 1.24 -9.32 -1.38
CA ALA A 15 1.82 -8.74 -2.58
C ALA A 15 1.76 -9.72 -3.75
N SER A 16 2.06 -11.01 -3.52
CA SER A 16 2.02 -12.03 -4.56
C SER A 16 0.63 -12.19 -5.15
N HIS A 17 -0.42 -12.17 -4.33
CA HIS A 17 -1.80 -12.25 -4.82
C HIS A 17 -2.19 -11.02 -5.63
N LEU A 18 -1.78 -9.83 -5.21
CA LEU A 18 -2.04 -8.60 -5.96
C LEU A 18 -1.28 -8.61 -7.31
N ILE A 19 -0.03 -9.06 -7.31
CA ILE A 19 0.74 -9.22 -8.55
C ILE A 19 0.05 -10.19 -9.50
N ALA A 20 -0.57 -11.25 -8.97
CA ALA A 20 -1.33 -12.21 -9.77
C ALA A 20 -2.69 -11.67 -10.27
N GLY A 21 -3.06 -10.45 -9.91
CA GLY A 21 -4.29 -9.82 -10.37
C GLY A 21 -5.49 -10.00 -9.46
N GLU A 22 -5.28 -10.44 -8.24
CA GLU A 22 -6.35 -10.70 -7.28
C GLU A 22 -6.64 -9.47 -6.40
N THR A 23 -7.91 -9.14 -6.22
CA THR A 23 -8.35 -8.13 -5.25
C THR A 23 -8.28 -8.72 -3.85
N CYS A 24 -7.70 -8.00 -2.91
CA CYS A 24 -7.46 -8.48 -1.55
C CYS A 24 -8.09 -7.57 -0.50
N LYS A 25 -8.59 -8.20 0.57
CA LYS A 25 -8.91 -7.49 1.81
C LYS A 25 -7.67 -7.51 2.70
N VAL A 26 -7.20 -6.34 3.08
CA VAL A 26 -5.95 -6.18 3.83
C VAL A 26 -6.24 -5.52 5.17
N THR A 27 -5.60 -6.02 6.22
CA THR A 27 -5.70 -5.42 7.55
C THR A 27 -4.30 -5.09 8.02
N GLY A 28 -4.02 -3.80 8.21
CA GLY A 28 -2.74 -3.34 8.73
C GLY A 28 -2.76 -3.26 10.25
N ILE A 29 -1.59 -3.43 10.85
CA ILE A 29 -1.40 -3.31 12.30
C ILE A 29 -0.47 -2.14 12.57
N GLY A 30 -0.83 -1.29 13.53
CA GLY A 30 -0.06 -0.12 13.93
C GLY A 30 -0.81 1.18 13.68
N ASN A 31 -0.23 2.29 14.11
CA ASN A 31 -0.88 3.60 14.09
C ASN A 31 -0.27 4.57 13.07
N SER A 32 0.55 4.08 12.15
CA SER A 32 1.26 4.93 11.19
C SER A 32 0.32 5.68 10.24
N MET A 33 -0.92 5.22 10.09
CA MET A 33 -1.91 5.79 9.18
C MET A 33 -3.09 6.45 9.88
N THR A 34 -3.05 6.59 11.21
CA THR A 34 -4.13 7.28 11.94
C THR A 34 -4.15 8.76 11.59
N PRO A 35 -5.29 9.41 11.60
CA PRO A 35 -6.63 8.87 11.81
C PRO A 35 -7.29 8.28 10.55
N ILE A 36 -6.62 8.27 9.41
CA ILE A 36 -7.18 7.75 8.15
C ILE A 36 -7.50 6.27 8.30
N LEU A 37 -6.53 5.50 8.79
CA LEU A 37 -6.70 4.09 9.11
C LEU A 37 -6.30 3.85 10.56
N LYS A 38 -7.19 3.21 11.30
CA LYS A 38 -6.89 2.73 12.65
C LYS A 38 -6.18 1.39 12.54
N SER A 39 -5.47 1.01 13.60
CA SER A 39 -4.87 -0.32 13.67
C SER A 39 -5.96 -1.39 13.49
N ARG A 40 -5.69 -2.38 12.64
CA ARG A 40 -6.58 -3.50 12.32
C ARG A 40 -7.81 -3.09 11.51
N GLN A 41 -7.88 -1.88 11.00
CA GLN A 41 -8.95 -1.49 10.10
C GLN A 41 -8.75 -2.14 8.74
N ALA A 42 -9.79 -2.79 8.25
CA ALA A 42 -9.73 -3.49 6.97
C ALA A 42 -9.92 -2.54 5.79
N VAL A 43 -9.20 -2.80 4.73
CA VAL A 43 -9.31 -2.08 3.45
C VAL A 43 -9.37 -3.08 2.31
N ILE A 44 -9.93 -2.64 1.19
CA ILE A 44 -9.89 -3.41 -0.05
C ILE A 44 -8.80 -2.81 -0.95
N CYS A 45 -7.88 -3.65 -1.38
CA CYS A 45 -6.84 -3.28 -2.33
C CYS A 45 -7.10 -3.95 -3.68
N GLU A 46 -7.08 -3.15 -4.74
CA GLU A 46 -7.06 -3.65 -6.11
C GLU A 46 -5.64 -3.73 -6.63
N PRO A 47 -5.33 -4.68 -7.53
CA PRO A 47 -4.01 -4.79 -8.14
C PRO A 47 -3.62 -3.51 -8.87
N VAL A 48 -2.35 -3.11 -8.73
CA VAL A 48 -1.78 -2.02 -9.50
C VAL A 48 -1.18 -2.59 -10.78
N LYS A 49 -1.61 -2.04 -11.92
CA LYS A 49 -1.15 -2.41 -13.26
C LYS A 49 -0.48 -1.21 -13.91
N GLU A 50 0.00 -1.39 -15.14
CA GLU A 50 0.67 -0.31 -15.88
C GLU A 50 -0.26 0.89 -16.11
N ASP A 51 -1.55 0.64 -16.31
CA ASP A 51 -2.56 1.67 -16.58
C ASP A 51 -3.29 2.16 -15.34
N THR A 52 -2.98 1.64 -14.16
CA THR A 52 -3.60 2.10 -12.91
C THR A 52 -3.20 3.54 -12.63
N VAL A 53 -4.19 4.40 -12.43
CA VAL A 53 -3.94 5.80 -12.07
C VAL A 53 -3.59 5.88 -10.59
N LEU A 54 -2.40 6.37 -10.29
CA LEU A 54 -1.92 6.59 -8.92
C LEU A 54 -1.73 8.08 -8.71
N LYS A 55 -2.20 8.58 -7.58
CA LYS A 55 -2.18 10.01 -7.24
C LYS A 55 -1.62 10.23 -5.85
N LYS A 56 -1.16 11.44 -5.57
CA LYS A 56 -0.82 11.85 -4.21
C LYS A 56 -2.01 11.60 -3.29
N LYS A 57 -1.73 11.15 -2.08
CA LYS A 57 -2.68 10.78 -1.03
C LYS A 57 -3.38 9.43 -1.25
N ASP A 58 -3.12 8.74 -2.35
CA ASP A 58 -3.57 7.35 -2.47
C ASP A 58 -2.86 6.50 -1.42
N ILE A 59 -3.61 5.58 -0.84
CA ILE A 59 -3.06 4.58 0.08
C ILE A 59 -2.76 3.33 -0.73
N VAL A 60 -1.54 2.85 -0.62
CA VAL A 60 -1.07 1.71 -1.42
C VAL A 60 -0.36 0.68 -0.54
N LEU A 61 -0.45 -0.57 -0.96
CA LEU A 61 0.41 -1.63 -0.45
C LEU A 61 1.63 -1.71 -1.36
N CYS A 62 2.79 -1.49 -0.80
CA CYS A 62 4.02 -1.35 -1.59
C CYS A 62 5.24 -1.86 -0.82
N LYS A 63 6.34 -1.99 -1.56
CA LYS A 63 7.64 -2.33 -0.98
C LYS A 63 8.60 -1.17 -1.19
N VAL A 64 9.27 -0.76 -0.11
CA VAL A 64 10.30 0.28 -0.13
C VAL A 64 11.49 -0.22 0.65
N ASN A 65 12.67 -0.21 0.03
CA ASN A 65 13.91 -0.67 0.66
C ASN A 65 13.77 -2.06 1.31
N GLY A 66 13.08 -2.97 0.63
CA GLY A 66 12.93 -4.36 1.06
C GLY A 66 11.83 -4.60 2.08
N ARG A 67 11.07 -3.60 2.50
CA ARG A 67 9.99 -3.73 3.46
C ARG A 67 8.66 -3.35 2.85
N CYS A 68 7.59 -4.04 3.26
CA CYS A 68 6.24 -3.79 2.79
C CYS A 68 5.49 -2.84 3.73
N TYR A 69 4.77 -1.90 3.13
CA TYR A 69 3.99 -0.90 3.86
C TYR A 69 2.61 -0.72 3.23
N LEU A 70 1.64 -0.42 4.07
CA LEU A 70 0.34 0.11 3.66
C LEU A 70 0.37 1.60 4.01
N HIS A 71 0.88 2.43 3.11
CA HIS A 71 1.17 3.85 3.37
C HIS A 71 0.67 4.73 2.23
N LEU A 72 0.90 6.03 2.39
CA LEU A 72 0.46 7.06 1.45
C LEU A 72 1.50 7.33 0.38
N ILE A 73 1.03 7.70 -0.80
CA ILE A 73 1.85 8.36 -1.82
C ILE A 73 1.91 9.84 -1.47
N HIS A 74 3.10 10.35 -1.16
CA HIS A 74 3.34 11.76 -0.85
C HIS A 74 3.86 12.55 -2.05
N GLY A 75 4.46 11.87 -3.01
CA GLY A 75 5.00 12.53 -4.20
C GLY A 75 5.11 11.56 -5.36
N ILE A 76 5.11 12.11 -6.57
CA ILE A 76 5.23 11.34 -7.81
C ILE A 76 6.25 12.04 -8.70
N ARG A 77 7.19 11.28 -9.25
CA ARG A 77 8.18 11.77 -10.20
C ARG A 77 8.53 10.64 -11.16
N ASP A 78 8.24 10.82 -12.44
CA ASP A 78 8.53 9.84 -13.51
C ASP A 78 7.93 8.51 -13.16
N ASP A 79 7.13 7.99 -12.85
CA ASP A 79 6.60 6.67 -12.44
C ASP A 79 7.31 6.10 -11.20
N SER A 80 7.87 6.99 -10.38
CA SER A 80 8.35 6.67 -9.04
C SER A 80 7.51 7.39 -8.00
N PHE A 81 7.35 6.78 -6.85
CA PHE A 81 6.41 7.21 -5.82
C PHE A 81 7.12 7.39 -4.49
N LEU A 82 6.96 8.55 -3.87
CA LEU A 82 7.46 8.81 -2.53
C LEU A 82 6.45 8.27 -1.53
N ILE A 83 6.85 7.30 -0.76
CA ILE A 83 5.99 6.60 0.18
C ILE A 83 6.28 7.06 1.60
N GLY A 84 5.23 7.27 2.36
CA GLY A 84 5.36 7.65 3.77
C GLY A 84 4.07 7.42 4.55
N ASN A 85 4.17 7.59 5.86
CA ASN A 85 3.02 7.44 6.74
C ASN A 85 2.19 8.73 6.80
N ASN A 86 1.15 8.74 7.62
CA ASN A 86 0.27 9.91 7.78
C ASN A 86 0.78 10.89 8.85
N HIS A 87 1.98 10.70 9.35
CA HIS A 87 2.59 11.53 10.40
C HIS A 87 3.88 12.21 9.94
N GLY A 88 4.12 12.26 8.63
CA GLY A 88 5.25 12.98 8.07
C GLY A 88 6.55 12.18 7.94
N HIS A 89 6.55 10.90 8.29
CA HIS A 89 7.73 10.05 8.08
C HIS A 89 7.73 9.50 6.66
N MET A 90 8.80 9.76 5.92
CA MET A 90 8.98 9.24 4.56
C MET A 90 9.82 7.97 4.59
N ASN A 91 9.33 6.92 3.93
CA ASN A 91 10.06 5.66 3.78
C ASN A 91 11.05 5.71 2.62
N GLY A 92 10.73 6.47 1.58
CA GLY A 92 11.58 6.63 0.40
C GLY A 92 10.81 6.50 -0.90
N TRP A 93 11.54 6.58 -2.00
CA TRP A 93 11.01 6.44 -3.35
C TRP A 93 11.00 4.99 -3.78
N THR A 94 9.97 4.59 -4.51
CA THR A 94 9.86 3.23 -5.03
C THR A 94 9.22 3.26 -6.43
N PRO A 95 9.66 2.38 -7.35
CA PRO A 95 9.07 2.34 -8.68
C PRO A 95 7.70 1.64 -8.67
N ARG A 96 6.96 1.82 -9.76
CA ARG A 96 5.62 1.22 -9.91
C ARG A 96 5.61 -0.30 -9.67
N ARG A 97 6.64 -1.02 -10.11
CA ARG A 97 6.69 -2.48 -9.93
C ARG A 97 6.67 -2.91 -8.46
N ASN A 98 7.00 -2.02 -7.55
CA ASN A 98 6.95 -2.26 -6.11
C ASN A 98 5.68 -1.72 -5.45
N VAL A 99 4.74 -1.20 -6.21
CA VAL A 99 3.43 -0.78 -5.73
C VAL A 99 2.44 -1.85 -6.17
N PHE A 100 2.01 -2.69 -5.25
CA PHE A 100 1.28 -3.91 -5.55
C PHE A 100 -0.23 -3.71 -5.57
N GLY A 101 -0.75 -2.89 -4.67
CA GLY A 101 -2.17 -2.68 -4.54
C GLY A 101 -2.52 -1.24 -4.20
N LYS A 102 -3.68 -0.80 -4.67
CA LYS A 102 -4.26 0.51 -4.37
C LYS A 102 -5.51 0.30 -3.53
N VAL A 103 -5.60 1.00 -2.41
CA VAL A 103 -6.80 0.98 -1.58
C VAL A 103 -7.93 1.69 -2.32
N VAL A 104 -9.03 0.99 -2.51
CA VAL A 104 -10.21 1.50 -3.18
C VAL A 104 -11.40 1.62 -2.24
N GLU A 105 -11.35 0.98 -1.08
CA GLU A 105 -12.41 1.04 -0.08
C GLU A 105 -11.83 0.86 1.31
N ILE A 106 -12.30 1.67 2.26
CA ILE A 106 -12.01 1.51 3.69
C ILE A 106 -13.26 0.95 4.34
N LEU A 107 -13.13 -0.20 4.97
CA LEU A 107 -14.28 -0.92 5.52
C LEU A 107 -14.69 -0.48 6.93
#